data_27db810310c88ac6fb2a689e249e56ed
#
_entry.id   27db810310c88ac6fb2a689e249e56ed
#
_cell.length_a   1.000
_cell.length_b   1.000
_cell.length_c   1.000
_cell.angle_alpha   90.00
_cell.angle_beta   90.00
_cell.angle_gamma   90.00
#
_symmetry.space_group_name_H-M   'P 1'
#
loop_
_entity.id
_entity.type
_entity.pdbx_description
1 polymer ?
#
loop_
_entity_poly.entity_id
_entity_poly.type
_entity_poly.pdbx_seq_one_letter_code
_entity_poly.pdbx_strand_id
1 'polypeptide(L)'
;LALKARGWGSKRIATELGCSRNTVKRWLATGGWRAPSPVVRAEALDGLEDWVAERFRQHAGNADVVRQELAAEKGITVSLRTVERAVAPLRQELRADARATVRFETRPGQQLQIDFGERRVEIGGAKVKVFFFVATLGYSRRLHVRAFSGERQEHWFEGMEGAFRRFGGVPEEVLLDNARALISHHDPVTREVTINPRLHAFARHWGFRVRACAPYRARTKGKDERGVGYVKRNAIAGRRFESFSALEAHLEAWIREIADARIHGTTGEPPCLRFARDEAHRLKPVDGIPAFLTSRDLL
;
A
#
# COMPACT_ATOMS: atom_id res chain seq x y z
N LEU A 1 -56.98 3.03 3.84
CA LEU A 1 -58.19 2.82 3.03
C LEU A 1 -59.07 1.74 3.64
N ALA A 2 -58.60 0.59 4.03
CA ALA A 2 -59.40 -0.53 4.57
C ALA A 2 -60.25 -0.15 5.80
N LEU A 3 -59.67 0.62 6.74
CA LEU A 3 -60.41 1.09 7.91
C LEU A 3 -61.54 2.08 7.55
N LYS A 4 -61.34 2.89 6.49
CA LYS A 4 -62.38 3.80 5.98
C LYS A 4 -63.51 3.04 5.31
N ALA A 5 -63.19 1.99 4.56
CA ALA A 5 -64.20 1.09 3.96
C ALA A 5 -65.02 0.36 5.01
N ARG A 6 -64.49 0.11 6.21
CA ARG A 6 -65.21 -0.43 7.38
C ARG A 6 -66.03 0.62 8.14
N GLY A 7 -66.22 1.84 7.56
CA GLY A 7 -67.01 2.91 8.15
C GLY A 7 -66.31 3.77 9.21
N TRP A 8 -65.00 3.61 9.43
CA TRP A 8 -64.32 4.40 10.43
C TRP A 8 -64.16 5.87 10.05
N GLY A 9 -64.41 6.75 10.99
CA GLY A 9 -64.14 8.19 10.81
C GLY A 9 -62.68 8.52 10.91
N SER A 10 -62.24 9.59 10.22
CA SER A 10 -60.84 10.00 10.17
C SER A 10 -60.19 10.25 11.55
N LYS A 11 -60.97 10.65 12.58
CA LYS A 11 -60.51 10.84 13.95
C LYS A 11 -60.12 9.49 14.60
N ARG A 12 -60.97 8.48 14.44
CA ARG A 12 -60.73 7.15 14.98
C ARG A 12 -59.55 6.47 14.28
N ILE A 13 -59.45 6.59 12.97
CA ILE A 13 -58.31 6.08 12.18
C ILE A 13 -56.98 6.73 12.64
N ALA A 14 -56.98 8.06 12.88
CA ALA A 14 -55.82 8.80 13.33
C ALA A 14 -55.34 8.30 14.73
N THR A 15 -56.26 8.08 15.66
CA THR A 15 -55.97 7.56 17.00
C THR A 15 -55.38 6.15 16.91
N GLU A 16 -56.02 5.26 16.12
CA GLU A 16 -55.59 3.86 15.98
C GLU A 16 -54.20 3.73 15.33
N LEU A 17 -53.88 4.57 14.35
CA LEU A 17 -52.62 4.55 13.64
C LEU A 17 -51.52 5.46 14.26
N GLY A 18 -51.80 6.13 15.35
CA GLY A 18 -50.83 7.02 16.02
C GLY A 18 -50.40 8.21 15.15
N CYS A 19 -51.25 8.71 14.23
CA CYS A 19 -50.90 9.78 13.33
C CYS A 19 -51.92 10.95 13.39
N SER A 20 -51.58 12.10 12.76
CA SER A 20 -52.49 13.25 12.76
C SER A 20 -53.74 13.00 11.90
N ARG A 21 -54.87 13.59 12.34
CA ARG A 21 -56.14 13.56 11.55
C ARG A 21 -55.95 14.15 10.13
N ASN A 22 -55.10 15.16 10.00
CA ASN A 22 -54.80 15.77 8.72
C ASN A 22 -54.01 14.81 7.80
N THR A 23 -53.10 14.01 8.34
CA THR A 23 -52.41 12.95 7.61
C THR A 23 -53.39 11.91 7.06
N VAL A 24 -54.35 11.47 7.89
CA VAL A 24 -55.40 10.54 7.45
C VAL A 24 -56.29 11.16 6.34
N LYS A 25 -56.74 12.40 6.51
CA LYS A 25 -57.56 13.10 5.48
C LYS A 25 -56.78 13.24 4.17
N ARG A 26 -55.49 13.61 4.21
CA ARG A 26 -54.64 13.72 3.03
C ARG A 26 -54.53 12.39 2.28
N TRP A 27 -54.24 11.30 2.99
CA TRP A 27 -54.13 9.99 2.35
C TRP A 27 -55.45 9.42 1.84
N LEU A 28 -56.54 9.74 2.49
CA LEU A 28 -57.87 9.36 1.97
C LEU A 28 -58.22 10.13 0.68
N ALA A 29 -57.82 11.42 0.62
CA ALA A 29 -58.04 12.26 -0.58
C ALA A 29 -57.18 11.84 -1.76
N THR A 30 -55.93 11.38 -1.50
CA THR A 30 -54.98 10.94 -2.55
C THR A 30 -55.12 9.47 -2.95
N GLY A 31 -56.09 8.75 -2.38
CA GLY A 31 -56.30 7.31 -2.67
C GLY A 31 -55.29 6.39 -2.04
N GLY A 32 -54.54 6.85 -1.05
CA GLY A 32 -53.53 6.09 -0.27
C GLY A 32 -52.10 6.62 -0.43
N TRP A 33 -51.16 5.85 0.11
CA TRP A 33 -49.75 6.18 -0.01
C TRP A 33 -49.28 5.91 -1.45
N ARG A 34 -48.54 6.90 -1.99
CA ARG A 34 -47.76 6.74 -3.23
C ARG A 34 -46.32 6.94 -2.91
N ALA A 35 -45.42 6.09 -3.44
CA ALA A 35 -44.01 6.32 -3.34
C ALA A 35 -43.66 7.70 -3.90
N PRO A 36 -42.86 8.50 -3.21
CA PRO A 36 -42.38 9.76 -3.78
C PRO A 36 -41.63 9.46 -5.08
N SER A 37 -42.00 10.15 -6.16
CA SER A 37 -41.21 10.07 -7.39
C SER A 37 -39.81 10.59 -7.12
N PRO A 38 -38.77 9.87 -7.54
CA PRO A 38 -37.43 10.40 -7.43
C PRO A 38 -37.34 11.74 -8.19
N VAL A 39 -36.84 12.76 -7.54
CA VAL A 39 -36.57 14.05 -8.20
C VAL A 39 -35.34 13.82 -9.09
N VAL A 40 -35.59 13.64 -10.39
CA VAL A 40 -34.53 13.64 -11.40
C VAL A 40 -34.02 15.09 -11.51
N ARG A 41 -32.87 15.37 -10.92
CA ARG A 41 -32.18 16.64 -11.14
C ARG A 41 -31.16 16.40 -12.25
N ALA A 42 -31.15 17.30 -13.26
CA ALA A 42 -30.06 17.31 -14.22
C ALA A 42 -28.70 17.40 -13.47
N GLU A 43 -27.82 16.47 -13.72
CA GLU A 43 -26.52 16.50 -13.10
C GLU A 43 -25.57 17.40 -13.91
N ALA A 44 -24.71 18.13 -13.25
CA ALA A 44 -23.82 19.10 -13.90
C ALA A 44 -22.84 18.47 -14.90
N LEU A 45 -22.76 17.14 -14.94
CA LEU A 45 -21.89 16.36 -15.82
C LEU A 45 -22.66 15.51 -16.83
N ASP A 46 -23.98 15.71 -16.96
CA ASP A 46 -24.80 15.00 -17.94
C ASP A 46 -24.31 15.27 -19.37
N GLY A 47 -24.06 14.19 -20.12
CA GLY A 47 -23.52 14.26 -21.48
C GLY A 47 -22.00 14.38 -21.55
N LEU A 48 -21.29 14.36 -20.43
CA LEU A 48 -19.83 14.39 -20.34
C LEU A 48 -19.24 13.10 -19.74
N GLU A 49 -20.06 12.07 -19.57
CA GLU A 49 -19.67 10.82 -18.90
C GLU A 49 -18.44 10.19 -19.56
N ASP A 50 -18.43 10.09 -20.89
CA ASP A 50 -17.33 9.52 -21.66
C ASP A 50 -16.06 10.37 -21.54
N TRP A 51 -16.19 11.68 -21.63
CA TRP A 51 -15.05 12.60 -21.46
C TRP A 51 -14.46 12.49 -20.05
N VAL A 52 -15.28 12.50 -19.03
CA VAL A 52 -14.86 12.34 -17.62
C VAL A 52 -14.18 10.98 -17.42
N ALA A 53 -14.73 9.92 -18.01
CA ALA A 53 -14.17 8.58 -17.91
C ALA A 53 -12.79 8.48 -18.57
N GLU A 54 -12.63 9.05 -19.76
CA GLU A 54 -11.36 9.06 -20.47
C GLU A 54 -10.29 9.82 -19.69
N ARG A 55 -10.58 11.05 -19.25
CA ARG A 55 -9.65 11.86 -18.46
C ARG A 55 -9.31 11.19 -17.13
N PHE A 56 -10.29 10.58 -16.48
CA PHE A 56 -10.04 9.85 -15.23
C PHE A 56 -9.09 8.68 -15.41
N ARG A 57 -9.15 7.96 -16.54
CA ARG A 57 -8.18 6.89 -16.88
C ARG A 57 -6.82 7.47 -17.21
N GLN A 58 -6.72 8.54 -18.02
CA GLN A 58 -5.47 9.22 -18.38
C GLN A 58 -4.71 9.68 -17.13
N HIS A 59 -5.42 10.24 -16.16
CA HIS A 59 -4.83 10.74 -14.92
C HIS A 59 -4.75 9.68 -13.80
N ALA A 60 -4.75 8.40 -14.16
CA ALA A 60 -4.61 7.28 -13.24
C ALA A 60 -5.57 7.34 -12.02
N GLY A 61 -6.77 7.83 -12.22
CA GLY A 61 -7.81 7.91 -11.20
C GLY A 61 -7.79 9.18 -10.34
N ASN A 62 -7.09 10.23 -10.76
CA ASN A 62 -7.06 11.52 -10.04
C ASN A 62 -8.25 12.40 -10.40
N ALA A 63 -9.30 12.38 -9.57
CA ALA A 63 -10.54 13.13 -9.79
C ALA A 63 -10.34 14.67 -9.67
N ASP A 64 -9.32 15.15 -8.94
CA ASP A 64 -9.08 16.59 -8.82
C ASP A 64 -8.50 17.19 -10.10
N VAL A 65 -7.61 16.46 -10.78
CA VAL A 65 -7.10 16.88 -12.09
C VAL A 65 -8.24 16.91 -13.11
N VAL A 66 -9.13 15.91 -13.13
CA VAL A 66 -10.33 15.91 -14.00
C VAL A 66 -11.20 17.13 -13.71
N ARG A 67 -11.40 17.51 -12.45
CA ARG A 67 -12.13 18.73 -12.06
C ARG A 67 -11.48 20.00 -12.60
N GLN A 68 -10.14 20.08 -12.54
CA GLN A 68 -9.39 21.23 -13.06
C GLN A 68 -9.53 21.34 -14.58
N GLU A 69 -9.45 20.22 -15.30
CA GLU A 69 -9.63 20.19 -16.76
C GLU A 69 -11.08 20.47 -17.19
N LEU A 70 -12.08 20.02 -16.41
CA LEU A 70 -13.48 20.39 -16.62
C LEU A 70 -13.67 21.92 -16.59
N ALA A 71 -13.03 22.59 -15.63
CA ALA A 71 -13.11 24.04 -15.56
C ALA A 71 -12.36 24.73 -16.71
N ALA A 72 -11.17 24.22 -17.07
CA ALA A 72 -10.32 24.81 -18.09
C ALA A 72 -10.83 24.56 -19.54
N GLU A 73 -11.24 23.32 -19.85
CA GLU A 73 -11.60 22.91 -21.22
C GLU A 73 -13.09 23.01 -21.54
N LYS A 74 -13.93 22.82 -20.53
CA LYS A 74 -15.41 22.82 -20.71
C LYS A 74 -16.10 24.02 -20.06
N GLY A 75 -15.36 24.84 -19.29
CA GLY A 75 -15.95 25.97 -18.57
C GLY A 75 -16.88 25.55 -17.41
N ILE A 76 -16.85 24.27 -17.02
CA ILE A 76 -17.75 23.71 -16.02
C ILE A 76 -17.06 23.67 -14.66
N THR A 77 -17.53 24.48 -13.72
CA THR A 77 -17.03 24.52 -12.35
C THR A 77 -17.92 23.70 -11.44
N VAL A 78 -17.40 22.59 -10.93
CA VAL A 78 -18.10 21.71 -9.99
C VAL A 78 -17.23 21.41 -8.76
N SER A 79 -17.87 20.92 -7.69
CA SER A 79 -17.14 20.48 -6.51
C SER A 79 -16.35 19.19 -6.81
N LEU A 80 -15.24 18.96 -6.12
CA LEU A 80 -14.49 17.71 -6.19
C LEU A 80 -15.41 16.51 -5.89
N ARG A 81 -16.29 16.63 -4.91
CA ARG A 81 -17.24 15.58 -4.53
C ARG A 81 -18.21 15.21 -5.68
N THR A 82 -18.57 16.16 -6.54
CA THR A 82 -19.40 15.90 -7.71
C THR A 82 -18.66 15.01 -8.71
N VAL A 83 -17.39 15.34 -8.99
CA VAL A 83 -16.57 14.51 -9.87
C VAL A 83 -16.28 13.14 -9.25
N GLU A 84 -15.95 13.08 -7.96
CA GLU A 84 -15.72 11.81 -7.25
C GLU A 84 -16.93 10.87 -7.29
N ARG A 85 -18.15 11.42 -7.21
CA ARG A 85 -19.39 10.64 -7.33
C ARG A 85 -19.57 10.12 -8.75
N ALA A 86 -19.34 10.95 -9.76
CA ALA A 86 -19.45 10.55 -11.16
C ALA A 86 -18.46 9.44 -11.53
N VAL A 87 -17.21 9.51 -11.01
CA VAL A 87 -16.18 8.51 -11.30
C VAL A 87 -16.17 7.31 -10.33
N ALA A 88 -17.08 7.23 -9.38
CA ALA A 88 -17.12 6.15 -8.40
C ALA A 88 -17.24 4.74 -9.04
N PRO A 89 -18.07 4.51 -10.07
CA PRO A 89 -18.09 3.23 -10.79
C PRO A 89 -16.76 2.91 -11.46
N LEU A 90 -16.16 3.87 -12.17
CA LEU A 90 -14.87 3.73 -12.85
C LEU A 90 -13.72 3.44 -11.86
N ARG A 91 -13.79 4.02 -10.67
CA ARG A 91 -12.81 3.74 -9.59
C ARG A 91 -12.92 2.29 -9.11
N GLN A 92 -14.10 1.70 -9.13
CA GLN A 92 -14.28 0.27 -8.83
C GLN A 92 -13.71 -0.61 -9.94
N GLU A 93 -13.93 -0.26 -11.21
CA GLU A 93 -13.32 -0.94 -12.36
C GLU A 93 -11.81 -0.90 -12.32
N LEU A 94 -11.21 0.29 -12.14
CA LEU A 94 -9.74 0.45 -12.00
C LEU A 94 -9.18 -0.36 -10.82
N ARG A 95 -9.93 -0.49 -9.74
CA ARG A 95 -9.56 -1.33 -8.60
C ARG A 95 -9.71 -2.82 -8.92
N ALA A 96 -10.72 -3.21 -9.67
CA ALA A 96 -10.92 -4.59 -10.13
C ALA A 96 -9.81 -4.98 -11.11
N ASP A 97 -9.48 -4.12 -12.08
CA ASP A 97 -8.37 -4.30 -13.01
C ASP A 97 -7.02 -4.37 -12.29
N ALA A 98 -6.81 -3.52 -11.29
CA ALA A 98 -5.61 -3.57 -10.45
C ALA A 98 -5.53 -4.86 -9.59
N ARG A 99 -6.68 -5.47 -9.27
CA ARG A 99 -6.75 -6.77 -8.59
C ARG A 99 -6.62 -7.93 -9.57
N ALA A 100 -7.22 -7.83 -10.75
CA ALA A 100 -7.14 -8.81 -11.84
C ALA A 100 -5.76 -8.80 -12.53
N THR A 101 -5.01 -7.69 -12.42
CA THR A 101 -3.62 -7.66 -12.90
C THR A 101 -2.85 -8.73 -12.13
N VAL A 102 -2.37 -9.75 -12.84
CA VAL A 102 -1.59 -10.87 -12.32
C VAL A 102 -0.52 -10.31 -11.38
N ARG A 103 -0.67 -10.56 -10.08
CA ARG A 103 0.35 -10.21 -9.11
C ARG A 103 1.58 -10.99 -9.51
N PHE A 104 2.66 -10.28 -9.81
CA PHE A 104 3.92 -10.92 -10.11
C PHE A 104 4.36 -11.70 -8.86
N GLU A 105 4.05 -12.99 -8.83
CA GLU A 105 4.49 -13.91 -7.80
C GLU A 105 5.89 -14.36 -8.14
N THR A 106 6.80 -14.23 -7.19
CA THR A 106 8.17 -14.72 -7.29
C THR A 106 8.22 -16.18 -6.85
N ARG A 107 9.10 -16.97 -7.47
CA ARG A 107 9.39 -18.34 -6.99
C ARG A 107 10.09 -18.28 -5.63
N PRO A 108 10.00 -19.37 -4.83
CA PRO A 108 10.76 -19.48 -3.59
C PRO A 108 12.26 -19.26 -3.83
N GLY A 109 12.89 -18.43 -3.00
CA GLY A 109 14.31 -18.09 -3.07
C GLY A 109 14.73 -17.19 -4.23
N GLN A 110 13.78 -16.74 -5.06
CA GLN A 110 14.11 -15.97 -6.25
C GLN A 110 14.47 -14.52 -5.92
N GLN A 111 13.67 -13.82 -5.12
CA GLN A 111 13.80 -12.37 -5.00
C GLN A 111 13.69 -11.88 -3.56
N LEU A 112 14.63 -11.02 -3.18
CA LEU A 112 14.53 -10.14 -2.03
C LEU A 112 14.24 -8.72 -2.51
N GLN A 113 13.26 -8.07 -1.93
CA GLN A 113 12.98 -6.65 -2.16
C GLN A 113 13.48 -5.84 -0.98
N ILE A 114 14.17 -4.74 -1.24
CA ILE A 114 14.72 -3.86 -0.22
C ILE A 114 14.28 -2.42 -0.42
N ASP A 115 14.01 -1.74 0.70
CA ASP A 115 13.61 -0.34 0.70
C ASP A 115 14.04 0.34 2.01
N PHE A 116 14.18 1.66 2.00
CA PHE A 116 14.32 2.47 3.19
C PHE A 116 13.07 3.33 3.40
N GLY A 117 12.73 3.48 4.68
CA GLY A 117 11.69 4.43 5.07
C GLY A 117 12.13 5.25 6.25
N GLU A 118 11.82 6.53 6.28
CA GLU A 118 12.17 7.40 7.40
C GLU A 118 10.96 7.72 8.28
N ARG A 119 11.19 7.88 9.57
CA ARG A 119 10.21 8.39 10.51
C ARG A 119 10.89 9.09 11.69
N ARG A 120 10.25 10.11 12.24
CA ARG A 120 10.63 10.66 13.54
C ARG A 120 10.09 9.77 14.65
N VAL A 121 10.97 9.33 15.53
CA VAL A 121 10.70 8.44 16.67
C VAL A 121 11.18 9.14 17.93
N GLU A 122 10.45 9.01 19.02
CA GLU A 122 10.88 9.53 20.32
C GLU A 122 11.83 8.51 20.97
N ILE A 123 13.09 8.91 21.13
CA ILE A 123 14.16 8.11 21.73
C ILE A 123 14.85 8.94 22.81
N GLY A 124 14.87 8.45 24.06
CA GLY A 124 15.45 9.17 25.18
C GLY A 124 14.78 10.54 25.45
N GLY A 125 13.48 10.67 25.16
CA GLY A 125 12.74 11.91 25.31
C GLY A 125 12.88 12.91 24.14
N ALA A 126 13.72 12.62 23.14
CA ALA A 126 13.92 13.47 21.97
C ALA A 126 13.32 12.87 20.70
N LYS A 127 12.78 13.71 19.81
CA LYS A 127 12.30 13.26 18.49
C LYS A 127 13.46 13.17 17.50
N VAL A 128 13.94 11.95 17.27
CA VAL A 128 15.05 11.63 16.37
C VAL A 128 14.53 11.12 15.03
N LYS A 129 15.16 11.52 13.93
CA LYS A 129 14.91 10.97 12.61
C LYS A 129 15.60 9.61 12.51
N VAL A 130 14.83 8.56 12.29
CA VAL A 130 15.31 7.19 12.17
C VAL A 130 14.99 6.68 10.76
N PHE A 131 15.94 5.98 10.18
CA PHE A 131 15.82 5.32 8.88
C PHE A 131 15.64 3.82 9.09
N PHE A 132 14.61 3.24 8.50
CA PHE A 132 14.29 1.82 8.63
C PHE A 132 14.61 1.12 7.31
N PHE A 133 15.64 0.31 7.32
CA PHE A 133 15.87 -0.65 6.25
C PHE A 133 14.86 -1.79 6.37
N VAL A 134 14.17 -2.09 5.29
CA VAL A 134 13.18 -3.17 5.23
C VAL A 134 13.53 -4.07 4.06
N ALA A 135 13.72 -5.35 4.34
CA ALA A 135 13.93 -6.38 3.34
C ALA A 135 12.78 -7.40 3.40
N THR A 136 12.17 -7.71 2.27
CA THR A 136 11.02 -8.61 2.16
C THR A 136 11.31 -9.70 1.14
N LEU A 137 11.26 -10.97 1.54
CA LEU A 137 11.32 -12.08 0.61
C LEU A 137 10.05 -12.12 -0.27
N GLY A 138 10.26 -12.20 -1.56
CA GLY A 138 9.20 -12.04 -2.54
C GLY A 138 8.15 -13.16 -2.52
N TYR A 139 8.49 -14.36 -2.09
CA TYR A 139 7.60 -15.51 -1.99
C TYR A 139 6.92 -15.61 -0.63
N SER A 140 7.68 -15.82 0.45
CA SER A 140 7.11 -16.02 1.79
C SER A 140 6.57 -14.77 2.44
N ARG A 141 6.99 -13.59 1.99
CA ARG A 141 6.72 -12.29 2.64
C ARG A 141 7.39 -12.14 4.00
N ARG A 142 8.38 -12.97 4.29
CA ARG A 142 9.19 -12.85 5.50
C ARG A 142 9.99 -11.57 5.48
N LEU A 143 10.06 -10.88 6.63
CA LEU A 143 10.66 -9.56 6.77
C LEU A 143 11.99 -9.61 7.55
N HIS A 144 12.90 -8.71 7.16
CA HIS A 144 13.99 -8.24 8.00
C HIS A 144 13.92 -6.72 8.09
N VAL A 145 14.07 -6.17 9.29
CA VAL A 145 14.02 -4.73 9.53
C VAL A 145 15.18 -4.35 10.44
N ARG A 146 15.88 -3.27 10.11
CA ARG A 146 16.87 -2.63 10.97
C ARG A 146 16.68 -1.12 11.02
N ALA A 147 17.04 -0.53 12.14
CA ALA A 147 17.01 0.92 12.31
C ALA A 147 18.44 1.48 12.09
N PHE A 148 18.52 2.66 11.46
CA PHE A 148 19.77 3.36 11.19
C PHE A 148 19.62 4.86 11.44
N SER A 149 20.73 5.52 11.69
CA SER A 149 20.79 7.00 11.79
C SER A 149 20.84 7.70 10.43
N GLY A 150 20.96 6.95 9.33
CA GLY A 150 21.02 7.46 7.96
C GLY A 150 20.73 6.37 6.93
N GLU A 151 20.80 6.74 5.65
CA GLU A 151 20.62 5.81 4.51
C GLU A 151 21.82 5.83 3.56
N ARG A 152 23.03 5.90 4.11
CA ARG A 152 24.26 5.83 3.31
C ARG A 152 24.44 4.41 2.76
N GLN A 153 25.34 4.26 1.80
CA GLN A 153 25.61 2.97 1.15
C GLN A 153 25.98 1.86 2.14
N GLU A 154 26.74 2.20 3.19
CA GLU A 154 27.12 1.26 4.25
C GLU A 154 25.89 0.69 4.97
N HIS A 155 24.89 1.53 5.26
CA HIS A 155 23.64 1.09 5.90
C HIS A 155 22.81 0.15 5.01
N TRP A 156 22.85 0.36 3.68
CA TRP A 156 22.26 -0.58 2.74
C TRP A 156 22.94 -1.95 2.77
N PHE A 157 24.26 -1.97 2.77
CA PHE A 157 25.05 -3.22 2.81
C PHE A 157 24.84 -3.94 4.14
N GLU A 158 24.95 -3.24 5.26
CA GLU A 158 24.70 -3.81 6.58
C GLU A 158 23.28 -4.34 6.74
N GLY A 159 22.28 -3.63 6.21
CA GLY A 159 20.90 -4.08 6.19
C GLY A 159 20.70 -5.35 5.36
N MET A 160 21.32 -5.44 4.18
CA MET A 160 21.28 -6.64 3.34
C MET A 160 21.98 -7.82 3.98
N GLU A 161 23.16 -7.64 4.56
CA GLU A 161 23.88 -8.69 5.29
C GLU A 161 23.08 -9.22 6.47
N GLY A 162 22.47 -8.30 7.25
CA GLY A 162 21.56 -8.68 8.32
C GLY A 162 20.38 -9.51 7.83
N ALA A 163 19.83 -9.16 6.68
CA ALA A 163 18.75 -9.93 6.04
C ALA A 163 19.21 -11.33 5.61
N PHE A 164 20.36 -11.44 4.94
CA PHE A 164 20.90 -12.74 4.50
C PHE A 164 21.19 -13.67 5.69
N ARG A 165 21.79 -13.13 6.75
CA ARG A 165 22.05 -13.90 7.99
C ARG A 165 20.77 -14.33 8.67
N ARG A 166 19.77 -13.43 8.78
CA ARG A 166 18.47 -13.74 9.37
C ARG A 166 17.72 -14.82 8.60
N PHE A 167 17.77 -14.78 7.27
CA PHE A 167 17.11 -15.77 6.42
C PHE A 167 17.94 -17.06 6.29
N GLY A 168 19.19 -17.07 6.73
CA GLY A 168 20.07 -18.21 6.58
C GLY A 168 20.53 -18.45 5.14
N GLY A 169 20.37 -17.46 4.26
CA GLY A 169 20.77 -17.60 2.87
C GLY A 169 20.52 -16.35 2.01
N VAL A 170 21.10 -16.38 0.81
CA VAL A 170 21.07 -15.31 -0.17
C VAL A 170 20.12 -15.68 -1.31
N PRO A 171 19.14 -14.83 -1.69
CA PRO A 171 18.25 -15.06 -2.83
C PRO A 171 19.00 -14.93 -4.17
N GLU A 172 18.36 -15.37 -5.26
CA GLU A 172 18.93 -15.26 -6.61
C GLU A 172 19.14 -13.79 -7.04
N GLU A 173 18.20 -12.92 -6.65
CA GLU A 173 18.23 -11.50 -7.00
C GLU A 173 17.76 -10.60 -5.86
N VAL A 174 18.32 -9.39 -5.81
CA VAL A 174 17.85 -8.31 -4.93
C VAL A 174 17.26 -7.21 -5.78
N LEU A 175 15.98 -6.95 -5.59
CA LEU A 175 15.25 -5.85 -6.21
C LEU A 175 15.37 -4.60 -5.33
N LEU A 176 15.88 -3.54 -5.91
CA LEU A 176 16.03 -2.25 -5.25
C LEU A 176 15.34 -1.14 -6.02
N ASP A 177 14.90 -0.14 -5.29
CA ASP A 177 14.50 1.12 -5.89
C ASP A 177 15.74 1.87 -6.40
N ASN A 178 15.51 2.88 -7.24
CA ASN A 178 16.57 3.72 -7.80
C ASN A 178 17.21 4.63 -6.73
N ALA A 179 17.61 4.05 -5.59
CA ALA A 179 18.30 4.76 -4.53
C ALA A 179 19.65 5.29 -5.03
N ARG A 180 19.88 6.61 -4.92
CA ARG A 180 21.11 7.27 -5.35
C ARG A 180 22.38 6.69 -4.70
N ALA A 181 22.26 6.12 -3.52
CA ALA A 181 23.37 5.44 -2.83
C ALA A 181 23.83 4.16 -3.56
N LEU A 182 22.95 3.53 -4.33
CA LEU A 182 23.17 2.23 -4.96
C LEU A 182 23.24 2.30 -6.49
N ILE A 183 22.64 3.33 -7.09
CA ILE A 183 22.57 3.53 -8.55
C ILE A 183 23.23 4.84 -8.89
N SER A 184 24.26 4.79 -9.75
CA SER A 184 25.05 5.96 -10.16
C SER A 184 24.34 6.77 -11.23
N HIS A 185 23.69 6.11 -12.17
CA HIS A 185 22.99 6.77 -13.27
C HIS A 185 21.81 5.94 -13.74
N HIS A 186 20.75 6.64 -14.16
CA HIS A 186 19.60 6.05 -14.82
C HIS A 186 19.30 6.87 -16.06
N ASP A 187 19.43 6.28 -17.23
CA ASP A 187 19.07 6.92 -18.49
C ASP A 187 17.55 6.78 -18.73
N PRO A 188 16.82 7.90 -18.79
CA PRO A 188 15.37 7.86 -18.98
C PRO A 188 14.95 7.43 -20.39
N VAL A 189 15.85 7.52 -21.40
CA VAL A 189 15.58 7.19 -22.80
C VAL A 189 15.90 5.73 -23.08
N THR A 190 17.14 5.30 -22.81
CA THR A 190 17.59 3.92 -23.04
C THR A 190 17.13 2.97 -21.96
N ARG A 191 16.71 3.50 -20.80
CA ARG A 191 16.37 2.74 -19.58
C ARG A 191 17.56 1.97 -18.99
N GLU A 192 18.75 2.28 -19.39
CA GLU A 192 19.95 1.70 -18.82
C GLU A 192 20.18 2.20 -17.40
N VAL A 193 20.53 1.29 -16.51
CA VAL A 193 20.82 1.57 -15.11
C VAL A 193 22.29 1.26 -14.85
N THR A 194 23.04 2.30 -14.50
CA THR A 194 24.44 2.14 -14.08
C THR A 194 24.48 1.88 -12.59
N ILE A 195 24.84 0.67 -12.22
CA ILE A 195 24.98 0.23 -10.83
C ILE A 195 26.29 0.79 -10.26
N ASN A 196 26.25 1.24 -9.01
CA ASN A 196 27.46 1.66 -8.30
C ASN A 196 28.47 0.50 -8.26
N PRO A 197 29.77 0.72 -8.63
CA PRO A 197 30.80 -0.34 -8.64
C PRO A 197 30.92 -1.10 -7.29
N ARG A 198 30.74 -0.41 -6.16
CA ARG A 198 30.82 -1.04 -4.84
C ARG A 198 29.62 -1.95 -4.60
N LEU A 199 28.41 -1.60 -5.08
CA LEU A 199 27.25 -2.50 -5.04
C LEU A 199 27.48 -3.72 -5.95
N HIS A 200 28.11 -3.54 -7.10
CA HIS A 200 28.45 -4.66 -7.98
C HIS A 200 29.43 -5.61 -7.31
N ALA A 201 30.45 -5.10 -6.62
CA ALA A 201 31.40 -5.90 -5.82
C ALA A 201 30.70 -6.64 -4.67
N PHE A 202 29.78 -5.95 -3.96
CA PHE A 202 28.96 -6.53 -2.90
C PHE A 202 28.06 -7.68 -3.42
N ALA A 203 27.39 -7.46 -4.55
CA ALA A 203 26.55 -8.46 -5.17
C ALA A 203 27.34 -9.71 -5.62
N ARG A 204 28.55 -9.51 -6.14
CA ARG A 204 29.45 -10.61 -6.50
C ARG A 204 29.92 -11.38 -5.27
N HIS A 205 30.28 -10.68 -4.18
CA HIS A 205 30.70 -11.28 -2.93
C HIS A 205 29.65 -12.21 -2.34
N TRP A 206 28.37 -11.75 -2.29
CA TRP A 206 27.25 -12.52 -1.78
C TRP A 206 26.59 -13.43 -2.82
N GLY A 207 26.92 -13.31 -4.09
CA GLY A 207 26.47 -14.18 -5.16
C GLY A 207 25.03 -13.98 -5.60
N PHE A 208 24.49 -12.77 -5.56
CA PHE A 208 23.17 -12.42 -6.06
C PHE A 208 23.24 -11.49 -7.28
N ARG A 209 22.12 -11.38 -8.00
CA ARG A 209 21.97 -10.43 -9.10
C ARG A 209 21.26 -9.17 -8.61
N VAL A 210 21.78 -8.01 -8.99
CA VAL A 210 21.12 -6.72 -8.74
C VAL A 210 20.03 -6.50 -9.77
N ARG A 211 18.83 -6.15 -9.33
CA ARG A 211 17.71 -5.76 -10.18
C ARG A 211 17.18 -4.40 -9.74
N ALA A 212 17.27 -3.40 -10.62
CA ALA A 212 16.67 -2.10 -10.38
C ALA A 212 15.21 -2.07 -10.86
N CYS A 213 14.35 -1.37 -10.13
CA CYS A 213 13.00 -1.11 -10.60
C CYS A 213 13.02 -0.23 -11.85
N ALA A 214 12.28 -0.62 -12.89
CA ALA A 214 12.08 0.25 -14.03
C ALA A 214 11.28 1.50 -13.60
N PRO A 215 11.71 2.72 -14.03
CA PRO A 215 10.99 3.94 -13.72
C PRO A 215 9.54 3.85 -14.19
N TYR A 216 8.64 4.53 -13.49
CA TYR A 216 7.20 4.62 -13.79
C TYR A 216 6.42 3.29 -13.81
N ARG A 217 7.02 2.16 -13.44
CA ARG A 217 6.29 0.93 -13.15
C ARG A 217 6.06 0.74 -11.65
N ALA A 218 5.22 1.60 -11.07
CA ALA A 218 4.76 1.50 -9.67
C ALA A 218 4.17 0.12 -9.30
N ARG A 219 3.78 -0.68 -10.30
CA ARG A 219 3.20 -2.02 -10.11
C ARG A 219 4.18 -3.08 -9.59
N THR A 220 5.48 -2.93 -9.87
CA THR A 220 6.53 -3.84 -9.34
C THR A 220 6.86 -3.55 -7.87
N LYS A 221 6.68 -2.30 -7.42
CA LYS A 221 7.01 -1.79 -6.08
C LYS A 221 5.92 -2.03 -5.02
N GLY A 222 4.73 -2.46 -5.41
CA GLY A 222 3.59 -2.59 -4.48
C GLY A 222 3.78 -3.57 -3.31
N LYS A 223 4.90 -4.29 -3.25
CA LYS A 223 5.27 -5.16 -2.12
C LYS A 223 6.09 -4.39 -1.07
N ASP A 224 7.01 -3.52 -1.50
CA ASP A 224 7.94 -2.80 -0.63
C ASP A 224 7.28 -1.63 0.10
N GLU A 225 6.51 -0.80 -0.60
CA GLU A 225 5.74 0.28 0.03
C GLU A 225 4.81 -0.24 1.14
N ARG A 226 4.31 -1.47 0.99
CA ARG A 226 3.53 -2.14 2.02
C ARG A 226 4.39 -2.59 3.19
N GLY A 227 5.62 -3.07 2.95
CA GLY A 227 6.57 -3.48 3.99
C GLY A 227 6.98 -2.30 4.87
N VAL A 228 7.52 -1.24 4.29
CA VAL A 228 7.89 0.00 5.01
C VAL A 228 6.68 0.63 5.69
N GLY A 229 5.55 0.73 4.99
CA GLY A 229 4.31 1.24 5.57
C GLY A 229 3.79 0.40 6.72
N TYR A 230 3.96 -0.92 6.67
CA TYR A 230 3.57 -1.83 7.76
C TYR A 230 4.45 -1.62 8.98
N VAL A 231 5.77 -1.57 8.81
CA VAL A 231 6.71 -1.25 9.90
C VAL A 231 6.34 0.08 10.56
N LYS A 232 6.19 1.15 9.77
CA LYS A 232 5.87 2.48 10.29
C LYS A 232 4.55 2.53 11.08
N ARG A 233 3.53 1.80 10.63
CA ARG A 233 2.19 1.82 11.26
C ARG A 233 2.08 0.86 12.43
N ASN A 234 2.66 -0.32 12.32
CA ASN A 234 2.45 -1.40 13.29
C ASN A 234 3.58 -1.52 14.32
N ALA A 235 4.85 -1.40 13.88
CA ALA A 235 5.97 -1.52 14.80
C ALA A 235 6.29 -0.21 15.53
N ILE A 236 6.08 0.97 14.90
CA ILE A 236 6.65 2.25 15.37
C ILE A 236 5.59 3.25 15.83
N ALA A 237 4.43 3.32 15.17
CA ALA A 237 3.46 4.37 15.43
C ALA A 237 3.03 4.43 16.91
N GLY A 238 3.14 5.62 17.52
CA GLY A 238 2.74 5.87 18.91
C GLY A 238 3.68 5.30 19.98
N ARG A 239 4.80 4.71 19.60
CA ARG A 239 5.76 4.15 20.55
C ARG A 239 6.89 5.11 20.87
N ARG A 240 7.46 4.95 22.07
CA ARG A 240 8.61 5.68 22.60
C ARG A 240 9.64 4.68 23.05
N PHE A 241 10.92 5.01 22.90
CA PHE A 241 12.03 4.13 23.25
C PHE A 241 13.02 4.87 24.14
N GLU A 242 13.59 4.18 25.10
CA GLU A 242 14.60 4.76 26.02
C GLU A 242 15.94 5.00 25.29
N SER A 243 16.29 4.12 24.34
CA SER A 243 17.53 4.17 23.57
C SER A 243 17.35 3.63 22.16
N PHE A 244 18.35 3.85 21.30
CA PHE A 244 18.38 3.26 19.96
C PHE A 244 18.45 1.72 20.02
N SER A 245 19.20 1.16 20.96
CA SER A 245 19.28 -0.29 21.18
C SER A 245 17.92 -0.86 21.65
N ALA A 246 17.16 -0.13 22.46
CA ALA A 246 15.81 -0.54 22.83
C ALA A 246 14.84 -0.57 21.62
N LEU A 247 15.01 0.37 20.69
CA LEU A 247 14.28 0.36 19.41
C LEU A 247 14.66 -0.87 18.58
N GLU A 248 15.95 -1.19 18.44
CA GLU A 248 16.40 -2.36 17.68
C GLU A 248 15.89 -3.68 18.31
N ALA A 249 16.03 -3.83 19.62
CA ALA A 249 15.50 -4.99 20.33
C ALA A 249 13.96 -5.14 20.15
N HIS A 250 13.24 -4.02 20.18
CA HIS A 250 11.81 -4.02 19.90
C HIS A 250 11.51 -4.49 18.46
N LEU A 251 12.27 -4.02 17.46
CA LEU A 251 12.08 -4.43 16.08
C LEU A 251 12.34 -5.93 15.89
N GLU A 252 13.37 -6.47 16.51
CA GLU A 252 13.68 -7.92 16.46
C GLU A 252 12.56 -8.77 17.08
N ALA A 253 12.07 -8.37 18.26
CA ALA A 253 10.94 -9.04 18.92
C ALA A 253 9.66 -8.93 18.06
N TRP A 254 9.36 -7.73 17.56
CA TRP A 254 8.20 -7.49 16.72
C TRP A 254 8.23 -8.31 15.43
N ILE A 255 9.39 -8.44 14.77
CA ILE A 255 9.51 -9.27 13.57
C ILE A 255 9.19 -10.72 13.89
N ARG A 256 9.77 -11.27 14.97
CA ARG A 256 9.61 -12.68 15.36
C ARG A 256 8.17 -12.99 15.79
N GLU A 257 7.62 -12.14 16.64
CA GLU A 257 6.36 -12.42 17.35
C GLU A 257 5.11 -11.96 16.59
N ILE A 258 5.25 -10.90 15.79
CA ILE A 258 4.13 -10.28 15.09
C ILE A 258 4.26 -10.47 13.56
N ALA A 259 5.35 -9.98 12.96
CA ALA A 259 5.45 -9.90 11.51
C ALA A 259 5.56 -11.29 10.85
N ASP A 260 6.37 -12.18 11.43
CA ASP A 260 6.58 -13.55 10.93
C ASP A 260 5.41 -14.49 11.28
N ALA A 261 4.69 -14.22 12.39
CA ALA A 261 3.63 -15.10 12.91
C ALA A 261 2.22 -14.76 12.41
N ARG A 262 1.98 -13.54 11.94
CA ARG A 262 0.65 -13.12 11.49
C ARG A 262 0.18 -13.88 10.26
N ILE A 263 -1.12 -14.07 10.11
CA ILE A 263 -1.69 -14.47 8.81
C ILE A 263 -1.50 -13.32 7.81
N HIS A 264 -0.71 -13.55 6.78
CA HIS A 264 -0.43 -12.52 5.77
C HIS A 264 -1.59 -12.43 4.77
N GLY A 265 -2.18 -11.23 4.62
CA GLY A 265 -3.40 -11.01 3.83
C GLY A 265 -3.33 -11.39 2.34
N THR A 266 -2.13 -11.58 1.78
CA THR A 266 -1.98 -12.02 0.37
C THR A 266 -1.78 -13.54 0.27
N THR A 267 -1.00 -14.13 1.19
CA THR A 267 -0.65 -15.55 1.14
C THR A 267 -1.60 -16.44 1.94
N GLY A 268 -2.39 -15.85 2.85
CA GLY A 268 -3.34 -16.58 3.69
C GLY A 268 -2.69 -17.44 4.80
N GLU A 269 -1.37 -17.34 4.96
CA GLU A 269 -0.62 -18.13 5.95
C GLU A 269 0.51 -17.30 6.60
N PRO A 270 1.07 -17.74 7.73
CA PRO A 270 2.19 -17.07 8.38
C PRO A 270 3.46 -17.10 7.51
N PRO A 271 4.17 -15.94 7.38
CA PRO A 271 5.42 -15.87 6.63
C PRO A 271 6.50 -16.87 7.09
N CYS A 272 6.61 -17.11 8.41
CA CYS A 272 7.59 -18.05 8.95
C CYS A 272 7.32 -19.50 8.50
N LEU A 273 6.06 -19.93 8.47
CA LEU A 273 5.70 -21.30 8.06
C LEU A 273 5.92 -21.49 6.55
N ARG A 274 5.46 -20.52 5.75
CA ARG A 274 5.67 -20.54 4.30
C ARG A 274 7.14 -20.54 3.93
N PHE A 275 7.95 -19.74 4.63
CA PHE A 275 9.40 -19.70 4.47
C PHE A 275 10.04 -21.03 4.79
N ALA A 276 9.76 -21.62 5.95
CA ALA A 276 10.39 -22.87 6.39
C ALA A 276 10.04 -24.03 5.46
N ARG A 277 8.80 -24.10 5.01
CA ARG A 277 8.31 -25.16 4.13
C ARG A 277 8.89 -25.08 2.71
N ASP A 278 8.87 -23.90 2.10
CA ASP A 278 9.05 -23.78 0.65
C ASP A 278 10.32 -23.00 0.24
N GLU A 279 10.82 -22.07 1.05
CA GLU A 279 11.81 -21.07 0.60
C GLU A 279 13.19 -21.19 1.24
N ALA A 280 13.29 -21.60 2.50
CA ALA A 280 14.57 -21.66 3.22
C ALA A 280 15.64 -22.47 2.49
N HIS A 281 15.29 -23.65 1.98
CA HIS A 281 16.19 -24.55 1.28
C HIS A 281 16.52 -24.12 -0.16
N ARG A 282 15.89 -23.06 -0.66
CA ARG A 282 16.13 -22.47 -1.99
C ARG A 282 17.11 -21.29 -1.96
N LEU A 283 17.40 -20.77 -0.78
CA LEU A 283 18.41 -19.73 -0.63
C LEU A 283 19.83 -20.32 -0.70
N LYS A 284 20.79 -19.55 -1.23
CA LYS A 284 22.20 -19.94 -1.21
C LYS A 284 22.73 -19.82 0.22
N PRO A 285 23.41 -20.84 0.75
CA PRO A 285 23.95 -20.77 2.12
C PRO A 285 24.86 -19.57 2.34
N VAL A 286 24.86 -19.01 3.55
CA VAL A 286 25.74 -17.90 3.97
C VAL A 286 26.89 -18.35 4.85
N ASP A 287 26.93 -19.61 5.23
CA ASP A 287 27.93 -20.15 6.13
C ASP A 287 29.34 -20.00 5.55
N GLY A 288 30.26 -19.50 6.36
CA GLY A 288 31.64 -19.27 5.95
C GLY A 288 31.89 -18.02 5.09
N ILE A 289 30.86 -17.26 4.70
CA ILE A 289 31.03 -16.02 3.95
C ILE A 289 31.27 -14.88 4.96
N PRO A 290 32.47 -14.23 4.95
CA PRO A 290 32.74 -13.10 5.84
C PRO A 290 31.89 -11.88 5.45
N ALA A 291 31.70 -10.95 6.37
CA ALA A 291 31.04 -9.69 6.06
C ALA A 291 31.85 -8.89 5.03
N PHE A 292 31.18 -8.27 4.07
CA PHE A 292 31.84 -7.53 3.00
C PHE A 292 32.67 -6.34 3.50
N LEU A 293 32.20 -5.65 4.54
CA LEU A 293 32.85 -4.45 5.08
C LEU A 293 34.02 -4.73 6.01
N THR A 294 34.08 -5.92 6.64
CA THR A 294 35.15 -6.25 7.59
C THR A 294 36.49 -6.60 6.92
N SER A 295 36.51 -6.86 5.63
CA SER A 295 37.72 -7.28 4.91
C SER A 295 38.49 -6.14 4.22
N ARG A 296 37.97 -4.90 4.23
CA ARG A 296 38.56 -3.78 3.46
C ARG A 296 38.72 -2.45 4.19
N ASP A 297 38.12 -2.25 5.35
CA ASP A 297 38.27 -1.02 6.14
C ASP A 297 39.46 -1.09 7.12
N LEU A 298 40.35 -2.11 6.98
CA LEU A 298 41.56 -2.32 7.75
C LEU A 298 42.86 -2.13 6.95
N LEU A 299 42.78 -1.50 5.77
CA LEU A 299 43.99 -1.12 5.00
C LEU A 299 44.09 0.37 4.80
#